data_d274e7e80a458e01818ba3fe843643b7
#
_entry.id   d274e7e80a458e01818ba3fe843643b7
#
_cell.length_a   1.000
_cell.length_b   1.000
_cell.length_c   1.000
_cell.angle_alpha   90.00
_cell.angle_beta   90.00
_cell.angle_gamma   90.00
#
_symmetry.space_group_name_H-M   'P 1'
#
loop_
_entity.id
_entity.type
_entity.pdbx_description
1 polymer ?
#
loop_
_entity_poly.entity_id
_entity_poly.type
_entity_poly.pdbx_seq_one_letter_code
_entity_poly.pdbx_strand_id
1 'polypeptide(L)'
;SRSPSHRACRSGAKSFMSPPTAISFRLSVERNLRGQLVVCMTYGDGSGNANPLTALDVAAHEMTHGVTSATANLVYSGESGGLNEATSDIFATAVEFYSNTASDPGDYLIGEKININGDGTPLRYQDKPSKDGASKDSWYSGIGNVDVHYSSGPANHFFYLLSEGSGAKVINGVSYNSPTSDGLPVTGIGRDKAALIWFKALTTKFTSTTNYASARTGTLAAAGELYGTTSAEYKSVADAWAGINVGARPGGGTDPGGKVFENTTGVAIPDHGSAVTSSVNVTGVTGNAPSALKVDVDITHTYRGDLVVDLVGPSGTTYRLKNSSAGDPADDVRGTYTVNASSETANGTWKLKVQDVYSGDTGRINSFRLTF
;
A
#
# COMPACT_ATOMS: atom_id res chain seq x y z
N SER A 1 46.15 -33.83 -4.69
CA SER A 1 45.20 -32.70 -4.65
C SER A 1 43.82 -33.23 -4.32
N ARG A 2 43.39 -33.07 -3.07
CA ARG A 2 42.01 -33.35 -2.64
C ARG A 2 41.19 -32.07 -2.72
N SER A 3 40.18 -32.09 -3.54
CA SER A 3 39.13 -31.07 -3.63
C SER A 3 38.47 -30.89 -2.26
N PRO A 4 38.18 -29.66 -1.79
CA PRO A 4 37.46 -29.45 -0.55
C PRO A 4 36.01 -29.88 -0.73
N SER A 5 35.59 -30.89 -0.02
CA SER A 5 34.20 -31.34 0.04
C SER A 5 33.32 -30.21 0.59
N HIS A 6 32.36 -29.80 -0.19
CA HIS A 6 31.22 -29.00 0.24
C HIS A 6 30.48 -29.84 1.32
N ARG A 7 30.60 -29.48 2.57
CA ARG A 7 29.70 -29.98 3.61
C ARG A 7 28.49 -29.06 3.70
N ALA A 8 27.38 -29.57 3.20
CA ALA A 8 26.07 -29.00 3.45
C ALA A 8 25.83 -28.87 4.97
N CYS A 9 25.09 -27.85 5.39
CA CYS A 9 24.59 -27.71 6.75
C CYS A 9 23.90 -29.02 7.19
N ARG A 10 24.34 -29.64 8.27
CA ARG A 10 23.62 -30.76 8.88
C ARG A 10 22.53 -30.18 9.77
N SER A 11 21.28 -30.32 9.40
CA SER A 11 20.15 -29.98 10.25
C SER A 11 19.97 -31.06 11.32
N GLY A 12 20.15 -30.70 12.59
CA GLY A 12 19.65 -31.44 13.75
C GLY A 12 18.21 -31.08 14.10
N ALA A 13 17.37 -30.73 13.15
CA ALA A 13 16.03 -30.28 13.40
C ALA A 13 15.02 -31.41 13.16
N LYS A 14 14.22 -31.73 14.20
CA LYS A 14 13.04 -32.59 14.06
C LYS A 14 12.06 -31.97 13.09
N SER A 15 11.77 -32.70 12.02
CA SER A 15 10.73 -32.38 11.05
C SER A 15 9.36 -32.32 11.74
N PHE A 16 8.72 -31.18 11.77
CA PHE A 16 7.27 -31.12 11.93
C PHE A 16 6.69 -31.24 10.53
N MET A 17 6.10 -32.36 10.22
CA MET A 17 5.34 -32.60 9.00
C MET A 17 4.10 -31.70 9.05
N SER A 18 4.09 -30.66 8.25
CA SER A 18 2.89 -29.94 7.81
C SER A 18 2.32 -30.64 6.57
N PRO A 19 1.00 -30.47 6.25
CA PRO A 19 0.38 -31.17 5.14
C PRO A 19 1.05 -30.83 3.79
N PRO A 20 0.88 -31.64 2.73
CA PRO A 20 1.70 -31.66 1.51
C PRO A 20 1.63 -30.39 0.63
N THR A 21 0.97 -29.34 1.07
CA THR A 21 0.82 -28.06 0.37
C THR A 21 1.58 -26.89 1.03
N ALA A 22 2.37 -27.14 2.09
CA ALA A 22 3.10 -26.09 2.76
C ALA A 22 4.51 -25.95 2.17
N ILE A 23 4.80 -24.80 1.56
CA ILE A 23 6.14 -24.34 1.26
C ILE A 23 6.81 -24.11 2.63
N SER A 24 7.71 -24.99 3.05
CA SER A 24 8.41 -24.87 4.30
C SER A 24 9.83 -24.37 4.05
N PHE A 25 10.04 -23.08 4.25
CA PHE A 25 11.36 -22.49 4.26
C PHE A 25 11.82 -22.27 5.71
N ARG A 26 13.06 -22.47 5.97
CA ARG A 26 13.63 -22.19 7.27
C ARG A 26 14.94 -21.41 7.14
N LEU A 27 14.91 -20.17 7.59
CA LEU A 27 16.13 -19.44 7.89
C LEU A 27 16.64 -19.89 9.25
N SER A 28 17.82 -20.52 9.31
CA SER A 28 18.48 -20.86 10.57
C SER A 28 19.81 -20.16 10.66
N VAL A 29 20.11 -19.65 11.86
CA VAL A 29 21.45 -19.15 12.17
C VAL A 29 22.18 -20.25 12.92
N GLU A 30 23.19 -20.82 12.28
CA GLU A 30 23.97 -21.91 12.83
C GLU A 30 25.44 -21.48 13.07
N ARG A 31 26.13 -22.16 13.97
CA ARG A 31 27.58 -22.00 14.10
C ARG A 31 28.27 -23.08 13.28
N ASN A 32 29.15 -22.66 12.36
CA ASN A 32 30.00 -23.62 11.67
C ASN A 32 31.07 -24.20 12.62
N LEU A 33 31.83 -25.17 12.13
CA LEU A 33 32.89 -25.84 12.91
C LEU A 33 33.99 -24.90 13.42
N ARG A 34 34.03 -23.65 12.95
CA ARG A 34 34.96 -22.60 13.38
C ARG A 34 34.28 -21.58 14.32
N GLY A 35 33.04 -21.88 14.77
CA GLY A 35 32.29 -21.00 15.68
C GLY A 35 31.69 -19.75 15.02
N GLN A 36 31.82 -19.60 13.71
CA GLN A 36 31.25 -18.45 12.97
C GLN A 36 29.74 -18.66 12.80
N LEU A 37 28.97 -17.57 12.91
CA LEU A 37 27.55 -17.58 12.59
C LEU A 37 27.39 -17.71 11.06
N VAL A 38 26.60 -18.68 10.65
CA VAL A 38 26.25 -18.94 9.25
C VAL A 38 24.73 -18.91 9.15
N VAL A 39 24.23 -18.15 8.18
CA VAL A 39 22.81 -18.16 7.84
C VAL A 39 22.60 -19.29 6.82
N CYS A 40 21.77 -20.25 7.18
CA CYS A 40 21.43 -21.38 6.32
C CYS A 40 19.96 -21.26 5.90
N MET A 41 19.71 -21.50 4.62
CA MET A 41 18.36 -21.62 4.06
C MET A 41 18.13 -23.08 3.67
N THR A 42 16.96 -23.58 3.96
CA THR A 42 16.53 -24.93 3.59
C THR A 42 15.31 -24.82 2.71
N TYR A 43 15.37 -25.41 1.54
CA TYR A 43 14.27 -25.51 0.58
C TYR A 43 13.68 -26.92 0.61
N GLY A 44 12.35 -27.00 0.43
CA GLY A 44 11.67 -28.28 0.33
C GLY A 44 11.92 -28.95 -1.03
N ASP A 45 11.91 -30.29 -1.04
CA ASP A 45 12.10 -31.09 -2.26
C ASP A 45 10.78 -31.30 -3.05
N GLY A 46 9.70 -30.68 -2.60
CA GLY A 46 8.38 -30.82 -3.19
C GLY A 46 7.73 -32.18 -2.93
N SER A 47 6.56 -32.43 -3.51
CA SER A 47 5.84 -33.67 -3.35
C SER A 47 6.62 -34.84 -3.95
N GLY A 48 6.83 -35.90 -3.14
CA GLY A 48 7.57 -37.10 -3.55
C GLY A 48 9.06 -36.86 -3.80
N ASN A 49 9.64 -35.76 -3.32
CA ASN A 49 11.03 -35.33 -3.55
C ASN A 49 11.37 -35.20 -5.06
N ALA A 50 10.39 -34.84 -5.88
CA ALA A 50 10.53 -34.77 -7.34
C ALA A 50 10.49 -33.34 -7.90
N ASN A 51 10.05 -32.36 -7.11
CA ASN A 51 9.86 -30.98 -7.55
C ASN A 51 10.46 -30.01 -6.51
N PRO A 52 11.79 -29.85 -6.49
CA PRO A 52 12.43 -28.99 -5.49
C PRO A 52 11.99 -27.52 -5.67
N LEU A 53 11.74 -26.86 -4.55
CA LEU A 53 11.26 -25.49 -4.50
C LEU A 53 12.41 -24.48 -4.64
N THR A 54 13.21 -24.62 -5.70
CA THR A 54 14.49 -23.92 -5.89
C THR A 54 14.56 -23.13 -7.21
N ALA A 55 13.43 -22.72 -7.77
CA ALA A 55 13.42 -21.74 -8.85
C ALA A 55 14.11 -20.45 -8.38
N LEU A 56 14.67 -19.69 -9.33
CA LEU A 56 15.50 -18.52 -9.00
C LEU A 56 14.74 -17.46 -8.23
N ASP A 57 13.52 -17.15 -8.66
CA ASP A 57 12.61 -16.22 -8.02
C ASP A 57 12.25 -16.67 -6.60
N VAL A 58 11.93 -17.96 -6.40
CA VAL A 58 11.63 -18.53 -5.08
C VAL A 58 12.83 -18.44 -4.16
N ALA A 59 14.03 -18.79 -4.65
CA ALA A 59 15.24 -18.69 -3.87
C ALA A 59 15.58 -17.24 -3.49
N ALA A 60 15.39 -16.30 -4.41
CA ALA A 60 15.60 -14.87 -4.17
C ALA A 60 14.55 -14.28 -3.22
N HIS A 61 13.29 -14.73 -3.30
CA HIS A 61 12.21 -14.37 -2.36
C HIS A 61 12.63 -14.70 -0.92
N GLU A 62 13.05 -15.91 -0.68
CA GLU A 62 13.45 -16.36 0.66
C GLU A 62 14.69 -15.63 1.18
N MET A 63 15.70 -15.43 0.33
CA MET A 63 16.86 -14.63 0.71
C MET A 63 16.50 -13.20 1.06
N THR A 64 15.47 -12.64 0.43
CA THR A 64 15.03 -11.27 0.67
C THR A 64 14.36 -11.10 2.05
N HIS A 65 13.74 -12.15 2.62
CA HIS A 65 13.31 -12.10 4.02
C HIS A 65 14.49 -11.79 4.97
N GLY A 66 15.68 -12.33 4.66
CA GLY A 66 16.91 -11.99 5.38
C GLY A 66 17.31 -10.52 5.22
N VAL A 67 17.19 -9.96 4.01
CA VAL A 67 17.45 -8.53 3.75
C VAL A 67 16.44 -7.66 4.52
N THR A 68 15.16 -8.01 4.47
CA THR A 68 14.10 -7.30 5.20
C THR A 68 14.36 -7.31 6.70
N SER A 69 14.74 -8.45 7.26
CA SER A 69 15.09 -8.61 8.69
C SER A 69 16.29 -7.77 9.09
N ALA A 70 17.28 -7.62 8.20
CA ALA A 70 18.49 -6.83 8.45
C ALA A 70 18.31 -5.31 8.21
N THR A 71 17.17 -4.89 7.68
CA THR A 71 16.89 -3.48 7.33
C THR A 71 15.67 -2.94 8.07
N ALA A 72 14.51 -2.84 7.41
CA ALA A 72 13.27 -2.35 8.01
C ALA A 72 12.72 -3.26 9.11
N ASN A 73 13.07 -4.53 9.10
CA ASN A 73 12.61 -5.56 10.04
C ASN A 73 11.06 -5.59 10.14
N LEU A 74 10.38 -5.57 9.01
CA LEU A 74 8.91 -5.56 8.93
C LEU A 74 8.33 -6.75 9.71
N VAL A 75 7.45 -6.46 10.67
CA VAL A 75 6.76 -7.49 11.48
C VAL A 75 5.89 -8.36 10.57
N TYR A 76 6.00 -9.67 10.70
CA TYR A 76 5.35 -10.66 9.83
C TYR A 76 3.88 -10.90 10.23
N SER A 77 3.10 -9.81 10.29
CA SER A 77 1.66 -9.82 10.55
C SER A 77 1.01 -8.51 10.09
N GLY A 78 -0.30 -8.54 9.83
CA GLY A 78 -1.03 -7.36 9.38
C GLY A 78 -0.48 -6.78 8.07
N GLU A 79 -0.61 -5.47 7.87
CA GLU A 79 -0.12 -4.80 6.67
C GLU A 79 1.40 -4.87 6.53
N SER A 80 2.14 -4.79 7.63
CA SER A 80 3.61 -4.92 7.61
C SER A 80 4.05 -6.32 7.16
N GLY A 81 3.27 -7.36 7.49
CA GLY A 81 3.51 -8.73 7.02
C GLY A 81 3.28 -8.85 5.51
N GLY A 82 2.21 -8.26 4.98
CA GLY A 82 1.97 -8.20 3.53
C GLY A 82 3.06 -7.44 2.79
N LEU A 83 3.58 -6.34 3.35
CA LEU A 83 4.71 -5.60 2.80
C LEU A 83 6.04 -6.38 2.89
N ASN A 84 6.23 -7.21 3.92
CA ASN A 84 7.36 -8.12 4.04
C ASN A 84 7.37 -9.14 2.89
N GLU A 85 6.24 -9.81 2.66
CA GLU A 85 6.05 -10.73 1.53
C GLU A 85 6.24 -10.04 0.18
N ALA A 86 5.60 -8.88 -0.02
CA ALA A 86 5.74 -8.14 -1.26
C ALA A 86 7.19 -7.70 -1.53
N THR A 87 7.95 -7.34 -0.49
CA THR A 87 9.37 -7.00 -0.62
C THR A 87 10.16 -8.20 -1.16
N SER A 88 9.84 -9.40 -0.69
CA SER A 88 10.46 -10.64 -1.17
C SER A 88 10.12 -10.91 -2.65
N ASP A 89 8.85 -10.75 -3.05
CA ASP A 89 8.43 -10.92 -4.45
C ASP A 89 9.05 -9.86 -5.37
N ILE A 90 9.10 -8.60 -4.95
CA ILE A 90 9.70 -7.50 -5.71
C ILE A 90 11.17 -7.77 -6.04
N PHE A 91 11.94 -8.19 -5.04
CA PHE A 91 13.36 -8.48 -5.29
C PHE A 91 13.58 -9.83 -5.96
N ALA A 92 12.68 -10.80 -5.79
CA ALA A 92 12.68 -12.04 -6.57
C ALA A 92 12.58 -11.72 -8.06
N THR A 93 11.58 -10.95 -8.45
CA THR A 93 11.42 -10.47 -9.84
C THR A 93 12.63 -9.69 -10.33
N ALA A 94 13.17 -8.77 -9.51
CA ALA A 94 14.36 -8.01 -9.90
C ALA A 94 15.59 -8.91 -10.15
N VAL A 95 15.80 -9.94 -9.34
CA VAL A 95 16.89 -10.91 -9.48
C VAL A 95 16.71 -11.77 -10.74
N GLU A 96 15.49 -12.22 -11.01
CA GLU A 96 15.20 -13.02 -12.19
C GLU A 96 15.45 -12.24 -13.47
N PHE A 97 14.97 -11.02 -13.59
CA PHE A 97 15.28 -10.14 -14.72
C PHE A 97 16.78 -9.81 -14.85
N TYR A 98 17.48 -9.65 -13.73
CA TYR A 98 18.92 -9.44 -13.74
C TYR A 98 19.68 -10.66 -14.23
N SER A 99 19.25 -11.85 -13.83
CA SER A 99 19.80 -13.14 -14.26
C SER A 99 19.62 -13.36 -15.77
N ASN A 100 18.44 -13.02 -16.31
CA ASN A 100 18.06 -13.07 -17.72
C ASN A 100 18.50 -14.36 -18.39
N THR A 101 18.22 -15.53 -17.78
CA THR A 101 18.59 -16.82 -18.36
C THR A 101 17.63 -17.22 -19.49
N ALA A 102 18.13 -17.94 -20.49
CA ALA A 102 17.30 -18.37 -21.63
C ALA A 102 16.23 -19.40 -21.23
N SER A 103 16.47 -20.16 -20.14
CA SER A 103 15.55 -21.16 -19.60
C SER A 103 14.49 -20.55 -18.69
N ASP A 104 14.74 -19.37 -18.15
CA ASP A 104 13.90 -18.66 -17.21
C ASP A 104 14.12 -17.16 -17.41
N PRO A 105 13.55 -16.56 -18.46
CA PRO A 105 13.66 -15.14 -18.72
C PRO A 105 12.76 -14.39 -17.72
N GLY A 106 13.27 -13.30 -17.16
CA GLY A 106 12.56 -12.55 -16.14
C GLY A 106 11.14 -12.16 -16.53
N ASP A 107 10.23 -12.34 -15.61
CA ASP A 107 8.81 -12.01 -15.78
C ASP A 107 8.19 -11.44 -14.47
N TYR A 108 6.88 -11.33 -14.38
CA TYR A 108 6.16 -10.83 -13.20
C TYR A 108 5.24 -11.91 -12.58
N LEU A 109 5.62 -13.16 -12.76
CA LEU A 109 5.03 -14.31 -12.11
C LEU A 109 5.93 -14.73 -10.95
N ILE A 110 5.41 -15.36 -9.94
CA ILE A 110 6.19 -15.88 -8.82
C ILE A 110 5.94 -17.38 -8.71
N GLY A 111 7.00 -18.17 -8.77
CA GLY A 111 6.96 -19.60 -8.58
C GLY A 111 6.37 -20.38 -9.76
N GLU A 112 6.40 -19.87 -10.98
CA GLU A 112 5.83 -20.53 -12.17
C GLU A 112 6.64 -21.78 -12.57
N LYS A 113 7.92 -21.89 -12.17
CA LYS A 113 8.74 -23.06 -12.44
C LYS A 113 8.65 -24.18 -11.41
N ILE A 114 8.09 -23.92 -10.23
CA ILE A 114 8.00 -24.95 -9.18
C ILE A 114 6.73 -25.81 -9.29
N ASN A 115 5.73 -25.38 -10.09
CA ASN A 115 4.45 -26.11 -10.30
C ASN A 115 3.84 -26.67 -9.03
N ILE A 116 3.84 -25.89 -7.95
CA ILE A 116 3.38 -26.36 -6.63
C ILE A 116 1.87 -26.69 -6.62
N ASN A 117 1.09 -25.99 -7.43
CA ASN A 117 -0.33 -26.20 -7.57
C ASN A 117 -0.66 -27.47 -8.42
N GLY A 118 0.32 -28.00 -9.16
CA GLY A 118 0.17 -29.19 -10.00
C GLY A 118 -0.59 -28.95 -11.31
N ASP A 119 -0.95 -27.71 -11.61
CA ASP A 119 -1.71 -27.29 -12.80
C ASP A 119 -0.93 -26.36 -13.75
N GLY A 120 0.34 -26.10 -13.43
CA GLY A 120 1.21 -25.21 -14.22
C GLY A 120 0.98 -23.73 -13.95
N THR A 121 0.18 -23.36 -12.97
CA THR A 121 -0.03 -21.95 -12.59
C THR A 121 1.05 -21.48 -11.63
N PRO A 122 1.46 -20.17 -11.71
CA PRO A 122 2.37 -19.58 -10.73
C PRO A 122 1.70 -19.45 -9.36
N LEU A 123 2.50 -19.26 -8.33
CA LEU A 123 2.00 -18.97 -6.99
C LEU A 123 1.29 -17.61 -6.92
N ARG A 124 1.86 -16.61 -7.54
CA ARG A 124 1.33 -15.23 -7.54
C ARG A 124 1.57 -14.52 -8.87
N TYR A 125 0.78 -13.50 -9.12
CA TYR A 125 0.84 -12.61 -10.28
C TYR A 125 1.03 -11.19 -9.80
N GLN A 126 1.98 -10.44 -10.35
CA GLN A 126 2.21 -9.05 -9.92
C GLN A 126 1.37 -8.03 -10.71
N ASP A 127 1.03 -8.32 -11.98
CA ASP A 127 0.22 -7.41 -12.80
C ASP A 127 -1.25 -7.33 -12.39
N LYS A 128 -1.79 -8.42 -11.88
CA LYS A 128 -3.16 -8.57 -11.39
C LYS A 128 -3.20 -9.71 -10.40
N PRO A 129 -2.87 -9.46 -9.14
CA PRO A 129 -2.76 -10.49 -8.10
C PRO A 129 -3.96 -11.40 -7.97
N SER A 130 -5.19 -10.88 -8.14
CA SER A 130 -6.44 -11.65 -8.05
C SER A 130 -6.56 -12.82 -9.04
N LYS A 131 -5.65 -12.95 -10.00
CA LYS A 131 -5.60 -14.12 -10.90
C LYS A 131 -5.37 -15.44 -10.17
N ASP A 132 -4.73 -15.43 -9.00
CA ASP A 132 -4.54 -16.60 -8.15
C ASP A 132 -5.79 -17.00 -7.35
N GLY A 133 -6.86 -16.22 -7.41
CA GLY A 133 -8.13 -16.45 -6.73
C GLY A 133 -8.20 -16.01 -5.26
N ALA A 134 -7.08 -15.61 -4.63
CA ALA A 134 -7.00 -15.27 -3.21
C ALA A 134 -6.40 -13.88 -2.93
N SER A 135 -5.33 -13.50 -3.65
CA SER A 135 -4.64 -12.22 -3.49
C SER A 135 -5.52 -11.02 -3.86
N LYS A 136 -5.15 -9.86 -3.34
CA LYS A 136 -5.90 -8.61 -3.53
C LYS A 136 -5.18 -7.70 -4.52
N ASP A 137 -5.92 -7.13 -5.49
CA ASP A 137 -5.36 -6.21 -6.49
C ASP A 137 -5.09 -4.83 -5.90
N SER A 138 -5.86 -4.43 -4.89
CA SER A 138 -5.84 -3.08 -4.32
C SER A 138 -6.03 -3.09 -2.82
N TRP A 139 -5.56 -2.04 -2.19
CA TRP A 139 -5.71 -1.83 -0.76
C TRP A 139 -7.17 -1.53 -0.36
N TYR A 140 -7.58 -2.01 0.80
CA TYR A 140 -8.81 -1.65 1.50
C TYR A 140 -8.59 -1.76 3.02
N SER A 141 -9.45 -1.14 3.83
CA SER A 141 -9.27 -1.01 5.29
C SER A 141 -9.19 -2.34 6.07
N GLY A 142 -9.61 -3.44 5.46
CA GLY A 142 -9.53 -4.79 6.05
C GLY A 142 -8.32 -5.62 5.62
N ILE A 143 -7.42 -5.09 4.78
CA ILE A 143 -6.31 -5.85 4.19
C ILE A 143 -5.38 -6.47 5.24
N GLY A 144 -5.19 -5.81 6.38
CA GLY A 144 -4.34 -6.31 7.47
C GLY A 144 -4.88 -7.56 8.17
N ASN A 145 -6.12 -7.98 7.91
CA ASN A 145 -6.71 -9.23 8.43
C ASN A 145 -6.60 -10.40 7.43
N VAL A 146 -6.05 -10.15 6.25
CA VAL A 146 -5.82 -11.17 5.22
C VAL A 146 -4.46 -11.82 5.48
N ASP A 147 -4.31 -13.12 5.15
CA ASP A 147 -3.02 -13.80 5.20
C ASP A 147 -1.96 -12.99 4.44
N VAL A 148 -0.74 -12.92 5.00
CA VAL A 148 0.34 -12.07 4.50
C VAL A 148 0.71 -12.35 3.04
N HIS A 149 0.62 -13.62 2.59
CA HIS A 149 0.89 -14.02 1.21
C HIS A 149 -0.14 -13.48 0.21
N TYR A 150 -1.36 -13.17 0.65
CA TYR A 150 -2.42 -12.60 -0.19
C TYR A 150 -2.59 -11.10 0.01
N SER A 151 -2.28 -10.60 1.20
CA SER A 151 -2.27 -9.17 1.48
C SER A 151 -1.03 -8.46 0.93
N SER A 152 -0.03 -9.19 0.44
CA SER A 152 1.10 -8.70 -0.36
C SER A 152 0.69 -8.19 -1.75
N GLY A 153 -0.43 -8.70 -2.28
CA GLY A 153 -0.90 -8.42 -3.63
C GLY A 153 -0.90 -6.95 -4.02
N PRO A 154 -1.50 -6.02 -3.24
CA PRO A 154 -1.49 -4.61 -3.62
C PRO A 154 -0.09 -4.01 -3.79
N ALA A 155 0.91 -4.41 -3.00
CA ALA A 155 2.27 -3.91 -3.15
C ALA A 155 3.01 -4.56 -4.33
N ASN A 156 2.73 -5.82 -4.63
CA ASN A 156 3.17 -6.48 -5.87
C ASN A 156 2.62 -5.77 -7.10
N HIS A 157 1.34 -5.43 -7.08
CA HIS A 157 0.67 -4.69 -8.13
C HIS A 157 1.23 -3.26 -8.28
N PHE A 158 1.48 -2.56 -7.16
CA PHE A 158 2.19 -1.29 -7.17
C PHE A 158 3.53 -1.39 -7.88
N PHE A 159 4.33 -2.42 -7.59
CA PHE A 159 5.63 -2.61 -8.21
C PHE A 159 5.53 -2.84 -9.71
N TYR A 160 4.58 -3.68 -10.16
CA TYR A 160 4.30 -3.87 -11.59
C TYR A 160 3.91 -2.55 -12.27
N LEU A 161 2.92 -1.83 -11.70
CA LEU A 161 2.45 -0.54 -12.24
C LEU A 161 3.58 0.49 -12.31
N LEU A 162 4.41 0.56 -11.28
CA LEU A 162 5.55 1.48 -11.26
C LEU A 162 6.62 1.10 -12.29
N SER A 163 6.86 -0.19 -12.46
CA SER A 163 7.86 -0.70 -13.40
C SER A 163 7.42 -0.54 -14.86
N GLU A 164 6.23 -1.04 -15.18
CA GLU A 164 5.78 -1.24 -16.56
C GLU A 164 4.63 -0.30 -16.96
N GLY A 165 3.90 0.21 -16.00
CA GLY A 165 2.66 0.96 -16.22
C GLY A 165 1.44 0.05 -16.33
N SER A 166 0.27 0.66 -16.51
CA SER A 166 -1.02 -0.03 -16.63
C SER A 166 -1.31 -0.48 -18.07
N GLY A 167 -2.35 -1.33 -18.22
CA GLY A 167 -2.86 -1.81 -19.50
C GLY A 167 -2.17 -3.05 -20.04
N ALA A 168 -2.45 -3.37 -21.30
CA ALA A 168 -1.98 -4.58 -21.95
C ALA A 168 -0.53 -4.45 -22.40
N LYS A 169 0.29 -5.48 -22.10
CA LYS A 169 1.69 -5.60 -22.52
C LYS A 169 2.12 -7.04 -22.72
N VAL A 170 3.15 -7.26 -23.51
CA VAL A 170 3.85 -8.54 -23.62
C VAL A 170 5.31 -8.32 -23.21
N ILE A 171 5.78 -9.06 -22.20
CA ILE A 171 7.14 -8.98 -21.68
C ILE A 171 7.70 -10.39 -21.67
N ASN A 172 8.82 -10.61 -22.37
CA ASN A 172 9.47 -11.91 -22.50
C ASN A 172 8.52 -13.07 -22.90
N GLY A 173 7.51 -12.77 -23.71
CA GLY A 173 6.53 -13.75 -24.17
C GLY A 173 5.31 -13.95 -23.27
N VAL A 174 5.31 -13.36 -22.08
CA VAL A 174 4.16 -13.39 -21.15
C VAL A 174 3.24 -12.19 -21.39
N SER A 175 1.94 -12.44 -21.51
CA SER A 175 0.91 -11.41 -21.70
C SER A 175 0.37 -10.91 -20.38
N TYR A 176 0.40 -9.60 -20.16
CA TYR A 176 -0.10 -8.90 -18.99
C TYR A 176 -1.23 -7.95 -19.38
N ASN A 177 -2.11 -7.65 -18.44
CA ASN A 177 -3.10 -6.58 -18.57
C ASN A 177 -3.44 -6.05 -17.18
N SER A 178 -2.63 -5.09 -16.73
CA SER A 178 -2.71 -4.55 -15.38
C SER A 178 -3.75 -3.42 -15.30
N PRO A 179 -4.82 -3.60 -14.53
CA PRO A 179 -5.81 -2.55 -14.28
C PRO A 179 -5.32 -1.57 -13.23
N THR A 180 -6.04 -0.48 -13.04
CA THR A 180 -5.91 0.40 -11.88
C THR A 180 -7.25 0.50 -11.17
N SER A 181 -7.26 0.68 -9.85
CA SER A 181 -8.48 0.79 -9.04
C SER A 181 -9.28 2.05 -9.36
N ASP A 182 -8.59 3.10 -9.81
CA ASP A 182 -9.17 4.39 -10.17
C ASP A 182 -9.48 4.53 -11.68
N GLY A 183 -9.18 3.50 -12.49
CA GLY A 183 -9.40 3.51 -13.94
C GLY A 183 -8.47 4.45 -14.72
N LEU A 184 -7.52 5.13 -14.06
CA LEU A 184 -6.60 6.06 -14.71
C LEU A 184 -5.27 5.38 -15.05
N PRO A 185 -4.63 5.75 -16.17
CA PRO A 185 -3.38 5.13 -16.57
C PRO A 185 -2.22 5.46 -15.62
N VAL A 186 -1.33 4.51 -15.47
CA VAL A 186 -0.02 4.68 -14.83
C VAL A 186 1.06 4.56 -15.90
N THR A 187 2.01 5.49 -15.90
CA THR A 187 3.20 5.43 -16.75
C THR A 187 4.33 4.77 -15.97
N GLY A 188 4.85 3.65 -16.48
CA GLY A 188 6.00 2.96 -15.87
C GLY A 188 7.28 3.77 -15.99
N ILE A 189 8.18 3.60 -15.02
CA ILE A 189 9.50 4.27 -14.99
C ILE A 189 10.67 3.31 -15.27
N GLY A 190 10.35 2.07 -15.54
CA GLY A 190 11.31 0.98 -15.69
C GLY A 190 11.61 0.30 -14.35
N ARG A 191 11.78 -1.00 -14.43
CA ARG A 191 11.98 -1.93 -13.31
C ARG A 191 13.15 -1.57 -12.41
N ASP A 192 14.29 -1.20 -13.00
CA ASP A 192 15.50 -0.86 -12.22
C ASP A 192 15.28 0.35 -11.31
N LYS A 193 14.59 1.38 -11.82
CA LYS A 193 14.24 2.56 -11.01
C LYS A 193 13.20 2.22 -9.94
N ALA A 194 12.22 1.39 -10.28
CA ALA A 194 11.19 0.94 -9.33
C ALA A 194 11.83 0.14 -8.18
N ALA A 195 12.71 -0.81 -8.49
CA ALA A 195 13.44 -1.60 -7.49
C ALA A 195 14.37 -0.73 -6.64
N LEU A 196 15.07 0.24 -7.24
CA LEU A 196 15.94 1.16 -6.50
C LEU A 196 15.15 2.04 -5.53
N ILE A 197 13.98 2.56 -5.93
CA ILE A 197 13.09 3.33 -5.05
C ILE A 197 12.63 2.48 -3.86
N TRP A 198 12.19 1.23 -4.13
CA TRP A 198 11.76 0.30 -3.07
C TRP A 198 12.89 -0.03 -2.12
N PHE A 199 14.08 -0.36 -2.64
CA PHE A 199 15.27 -0.65 -1.84
C PHE A 199 15.67 0.53 -0.95
N LYS A 200 15.68 1.74 -1.51
CA LYS A 200 15.97 2.95 -0.72
C LYS A 200 14.94 3.18 0.36
N ALA A 201 13.65 2.99 0.06
CA ALA A 201 12.59 3.11 1.06
C ALA A 201 12.73 2.04 2.15
N LEU A 202 12.95 0.78 1.79
CA LEU A 202 13.17 -0.34 2.71
C LEU A 202 14.32 -0.07 3.67
N THR A 203 15.45 0.44 3.16
CA THR A 203 16.68 0.60 3.95
C THR A 203 16.75 1.91 4.74
N THR A 204 15.93 2.92 4.41
CA THR A 204 16.09 4.26 5.02
C THR A 204 14.79 4.91 5.51
N LYS A 205 13.61 4.38 5.14
CA LYS A 205 12.32 5.02 5.44
C LYS A 205 11.35 4.09 6.17
N PHE A 206 11.37 2.79 5.84
CA PHE A 206 10.47 1.83 6.46
C PHE A 206 10.92 1.49 7.87
N THR A 207 9.96 1.17 8.72
CA THR A 207 10.13 0.68 10.08
C THR A 207 9.43 -0.67 10.22
N SER A 208 9.61 -1.34 11.34
CA SER A 208 9.02 -2.66 11.59
C SER A 208 7.48 -2.68 11.53
N THR A 209 6.83 -1.55 11.70
CA THR A 209 5.37 -1.41 11.70
C THR A 209 4.84 -0.64 10.49
N THR A 210 5.65 -0.45 9.44
CA THR A 210 5.22 0.22 8.22
C THR A 210 3.98 -0.46 7.64
N ASN A 211 2.93 0.32 7.42
CA ASN A 211 1.70 -0.06 6.73
C ASN A 211 1.68 0.49 5.29
N TYR A 212 0.64 0.23 4.52
CA TYR A 212 0.54 0.68 3.12
C TYR A 212 0.61 2.21 2.97
N ALA A 213 -0.05 2.97 3.83
CA ALA A 213 0.01 4.44 3.82
C ALA A 213 1.43 4.96 4.10
N SER A 214 2.11 4.37 5.08
CA SER A 214 3.50 4.69 5.41
C SER A 214 4.48 4.25 4.32
N ALA A 215 4.22 3.11 3.66
CA ALA A 215 5.02 2.64 2.53
C ALA A 215 4.93 3.61 1.34
N ARG A 216 3.72 4.13 1.05
CA ARG A 216 3.55 5.22 0.07
C ARG A 216 4.39 6.44 0.44
N THR A 217 4.31 6.91 1.67
CA THR A 217 5.10 8.06 2.13
C THR A 217 6.60 7.81 2.00
N GLY A 218 7.07 6.62 2.41
CA GLY A 218 8.48 6.24 2.34
C GLY A 218 9.01 6.14 0.92
N THR A 219 8.25 5.54 0.00
CA THR A 219 8.66 5.43 -1.41
C THR A 219 8.62 6.76 -2.15
N LEU A 220 7.67 7.65 -1.84
CA LEU A 220 7.66 9.03 -2.33
C LEU A 220 8.88 9.81 -1.84
N ALA A 221 9.23 9.71 -0.56
CA ALA A 221 10.43 10.33 -0.03
C ALA A 221 11.70 9.80 -0.71
N ALA A 222 11.78 8.47 -0.91
CA ALA A 222 12.89 7.84 -1.62
C ALA A 222 12.99 8.33 -3.07
N ALA A 223 11.87 8.40 -3.79
CA ALA A 223 11.84 8.92 -5.17
C ALA A 223 12.23 10.40 -5.22
N GLY A 224 11.76 11.20 -4.27
CA GLY A 224 12.14 12.62 -4.15
C GLY A 224 13.63 12.83 -3.92
N GLU A 225 14.25 11.99 -3.08
CA GLU A 225 15.70 12.02 -2.84
C GLU A 225 16.54 11.54 -4.03
N LEU A 226 16.03 10.59 -4.80
CA LEU A 226 16.75 10.01 -5.95
C LEU A 226 16.61 10.86 -7.22
N TYR A 227 15.41 11.41 -7.46
CA TYR A 227 15.08 12.04 -8.75
C TYR A 227 14.52 13.45 -8.65
N GLY A 228 14.21 13.93 -7.43
CA GLY A 228 13.54 15.21 -7.20
C GLY A 228 12.02 15.07 -7.12
N THR A 229 11.39 15.91 -6.30
CA THR A 229 9.94 15.88 -6.01
C THR A 229 9.05 16.32 -7.18
N THR A 230 9.65 16.92 -8.22
CA THR A 230 8.96 17.34 -9.45
C THR A 230 9.21 16.39 -10.63
N SER A 231 9.95 15.32 -10.42
CA SER A 231 10.33 14.37 -11.48
C SER A 231 9.15 13.52 -11.96
N ALA A 232 9.28 12.97 -13.14
CA ALA A 232 8.32 11.98 -13.67
C ALA A 232 8.28 10.72 -12.79
N GLU A 233 9.43 10.31 -12.24
CA GLU A 233 9.54 9.18 -11.33
C GLU A 233 8.72 9.39 -10.05
N TYR A 234 8.86 10.55 -9.42
CA TYR A 234 8.08 10.89 -8.23
C TYR A 234 6.56 10.87 -8.51
N LYS A 235 6.17 11.46 -9.65
CA LYS A 235 4.77 11.43 -10.08
C LYS A 235 4.28 10.00 -10.30
N SER A 236 5.05 9.17 -11.00
CA SER A 236 4.66 7.78 -11.28
C SER A 236 4.56 6.93 -10.01
N VAL A 237 5.41 7.16 -8.99
CA VAL A 237 5.28 6.52 -7.68
C VAL A 237 3.92 6.85 -7.06
N ALA A 238 3.52 8.11 -7.06
CA ALA A 238 2.24 8.51 -6.49
C ALA A 238 1.05 7.99 -7.31
N ASP A 239 1.16 7.97 -8.64
CA ASP A 239 0.14 7.44 -9.55
C ASP A 239 -0.02 5.92 -9.37
N ALA A 240 1.07 5.17 -9.22
CA ALA A 240 1.04 3.73 -8.98
C ALA A 240 0.38 3.37 -7.64
N TRP A 241 0.69 4.11 -6.57
CA TRP A 241 0.01 3.95 -5.29
C TRP A 241 -1.48 4.27 -5.35
N ALA A 242 -1.87 5.34 -6.04
CA ALA A 242 -3.28 5.66 -6.27
C ALA A 242 -3.97 4.57 -7.09
N GLY A 243 -3.28 4.02 -8.10
CA GLY A 243 -3.76 2.92 -8.93
C GLY A 243 -4.09 1.63 -8.15
N ILE A 244 -3.59 1.49 -6.94
CA ILE A 244 -3.91 0.40 -6.01
C ILE A 244 -4.71 0.87 -4.78
N ASN A 245 -5.37 2.03 -4.87
CA ASN A 245 -6.20 2.62 -3.83
C ASN A 245 -5.44 3.03 -2.55
N VAL A 246 -4.19 3.50 -2.66
CA VAL A 246 -3.40 4.04 -1.54
C VAL A 246 -3.08 5.51 -1.80
N GLY A 247 -3.90 6.41 -1.28
CA GLY A 247 -3.74 7.85 -1.40
C GLY A 247 -4.06 8.41 -2.79
N ALA A 248 -3.93 9.71 -2.97
CA ALA A 248 -4.31 10.43 -4.18
C ALA A 248 -3.15 10.58 -5.18
N ARG A 249 -3.48 10.84 -6.45
CA ARG A 249 -2.52 11.20 -7.50
C ARG A 249 -2.00 12.63 -7.31
N PRO A 250 -0.72 12.93 -7.65
CA PRO A 250 -0.22 14.31 -7.62
C PRO A 250 -0.87 15.15 -8.73
N GLY A 251 -1.24 16.37 -8.40
CA GLY A 251 -1.72 17.34 -9.39
C GLY A 251 -3.14 17.12 -9.91
N GLY A 252 -3.96 16.33 -9.18
CA GLY A 252 -5.39 16.24 -9.48
C GLY A 252 -5.70 15.63 -10.84
N GLY A 253 -4.98 14.58 -11.25
CA GLY A 253 -5.49 13.64 -12.24
C GLY A 253 -6.73 13.01 -11.64
N THR A 254 -7.86 13.12 -12.31
CA THR A 254 -9.17 12.69 -11.83
C THR A 254 -9.10 11.29 -11.20
N ASP A 255 -9.17 11.26 -9.87
CA ASP A 255 -9.75 10.16 -9.15
C ASP A 255 -11.13 9.88 -9.83
N PRO A 256 -11.54 8.63 -10.07
CA PRO A 256 -12.94 8.34 -10.35
C PRO A 256 -13.85 8.77 -9.18
N GLY A 257 -13.27 9.26 -8.08
CA GLY A 257 -13.87 10.01 -6.99
C GLY A 257 -13.40 11.44 -6.91
N GLY A 258 -13.51 12.25 -7.97
CA GLY A 258 -13.61 13.70 -7.86
C GLY A 258 -12.33 14.49 -7.49
N LYS A 259 -12.33 15.79 -7.82
CA LYS A 259 -11.31 16.77 -7.41
C LYS A 259 -11.33 16.96 -5.90
N VAL A 260 -10.12 16.90 -5.29
CA VAL A 260 -9.93 17.07 -3.85
C VAL A 260 -9.52 18.50 -3.52
N PHE A 261 -10.19 19.07 -2.53
CA PHE A 261 -9.88 20.38 -1.97
C PHE A 261 -9.78 20.28 -0.46
N GLU A 262 -8.68 20.72 0.11
CA GLU A 262 -8.38 20.55 1.53
C GLU A 262 -7.95 21.86 2.19
N ASN A 263 -8.33 22.05 3.44
CA ASN A 263 -7.78 23.07 4.32
C ASN A 263 -7.25 22.41 5.60
N THR A 264 -5.95 22.54 5.82
CA THR A 264 -5.24 22.02 7.00
C THR A 264 -4.92 23.14 8.00
N THR A 265 -5.40 24.37 7.75
CA THR A 265 -5.24 25.47 8.69
C THR A 265 -6.17 25.25 9.88
N GLY A 266 -5.59 25.04 11.05
CA GLY A 266 -6.37 24.77 12.23
C GLY A 266 -7.14 26.00 12.74
N VAL A 267 -8.41 25.78 13.16
CA VAL A 267 -9.29 26.80 13.72
C VAL A 267 -9.75 26.37 15.11
N ALA A 268 -9.50 27.18 16.13
CA ALA A 268 -9.96 26.90 17.49
C ALA A 268 -11.50 26.94 17.57
N ILE A 269 -12.09 26.02 18.30
CA ILE A 269 -13.52 25.97 18.62
C ILE A 269 -13.69 26.49 20.05
N PRO A 270 -14.37 27.66 20.23
CA PRO A 270 -14.61 28.20 21.56
C PRO A 270 -15.64 27.36 22.30
N ASP A 271 -15.44 27.17 23.63
CA ASP A 271 -16.40 26.56 24.56
C ASP A 271 -17.71 27.36 24.55
N HIS A 272 -18.83 26.67 24.25
CA HIS A 272 -20.20 27.24 24.20
C HIS A 272 -20.25 28.57 23.46
N GLY A 273 -19.49 28.72 22.41
CA GLY A 273 -19.29 29.98 21.69
C GLY A 273 -20.00 30.06 20.34
N SER A 274 -19.70 31.15 19.63
CA SER A 274 -20.16 31.31 18.24
C SER A 274 -19.55 30.27 17.35
N ALA A 275 -20.29 29.82 16.32
CA ALA A 275 -19.78 28.89 15.31
C ALA A 275 -18.55 29.46 14.61
N VAL A 276 -17.56 28.62 14.40
CA VAL A 276 -16.34 28.91 13.64
C VAL A 276 -16.37 28.22 12.28
N THR A 277 -15.58 28.72 11.33
CA THR A 277 -15.53 28.15 9.99
C THR A 277 -14.11 27.93 9.51
N SER A 278 -13.88 26.81 8.84
CA SER A 278 -12.71 26.54 7.99
C SER A 278 -13.19 26.52 6.53
N SER A 279 -12.45 27.14 5.61
CA SER A 279 -12.92 27.34 4.23
C SER A 279 -11.95 26.75 3.21
N VAL A 280 -12.50 26.19 2.12
CA VAL A 280 -11.77 25.82 0.90
C VAL A 280 -12.40 26.54 -0.29
N ASN A 281 -11.55 26.95 -1.24
CA ASN A 281 -12.01 27.53 -2.51
C ASN A 281 -11.91 26.48 -3.62
N VAL A 282 -13.04 26.00 -4.09
CA VAL A 282 -13.15 25.01 -5.14
C VAL A 282 -13.11 25.69 -6.51
N THR A 283 -12.24 25.23 -7.39
CA THR A 283 -12.08 25.77 -8.74
C THR A 283 -11.88 24.66 -9.77
N GLY A 284 -12.29 24.95 -11.01
CA GLY A 284 -12.03 24.04 -12.14
C GLY A 284 -12.84 22.74 -12.12
N VAL A 285 -13.87 22.61 -11.28
CA VAL A 285 -14.86 21.53 -11.35
C VAL A 285 -15.95 21.96 -12.34
N THR A 286 -16.34 21.09 -13.27
CA THR A 286 -17.38 21.42 -14.26
C THR A 286 -18.77 21.11 -13.71
N GLY A 287 -19.69 22.08 -13.79
CA GLY A 287 -21.07 21.87 -13.40
C GLY A 287 -21.35 21.95 -11.89
N ASN A 288 -22.33 21.18 -11.45
CA ASN A 288 -22.75 21.12 -10.05
C ASN A 288 -21.92 20.11 -9.25
N ALA A 289 -21.97 20.24 -7.94
CA ALA A 289 -21.39 19.26 -7.01
C ALA A 289 -22.09 17.89 -7.15
N PRO A 290 -21.43 16.78 -6.81
CA PRO A 290 -22.03 15.46 -6.95
C PRO A 290 -23.13 15.20 -5.92
N SER A 291 -24.02 14.26 -6.25
CA SER A 291 -25.04 13.76 -5.30
C SER A 291 -24.46 12.93 -4.14
N ALA A 292 -23.17 12.60 -4.23
CA ALA A 292 -22.45 11.85 -3.20
C ALA A 292 -21.12 12.54 -2.85
N LEU A 293 -21.15 13.88 -2.65
CA LEU A 293 -19.99 14.66 -2.24
C LEU A 293 -19.42 14.10 -0.94
N LYS A 294 -18.12 13.78 -0.94
CA LYS A 294 -17.41 13.29 0.27
C LYS A 294 -16.82 14.46 1.04
N VAL A 295 -17.01 14.41 2.35
CA VAL A 295 -16.55 15.42 3.31
C VAL A 295 -15.77 14.72 4.40
N ASP A 296 -14.43 14.75 4.33
CA ASP A 296 -13.60 14.25 5.41
C ASP A 296 -13.36 15.36 6.43
N VAL A 297 -13.53 15.05 7.71
CA VAL A 297 -13.30 15.99 8.81
C VAL A 297 -12.33 15.41 9.82
N ASP A 298 -11.44 16.26 10.33
CA ASP A 298 -10.59 16.01 11.50
C ASP A 298 -10.75 17.16 12.48
N ILE A 299 -11.44 16.88 13.57
CA ILE A 299 -11.70 17.82 14.65
C ILE A 299 -11.28 17.16 15.96
N THR A 300 -10.37 17.79 16.67
CA THR A 300 -10.03 17.42 18.06
C THR A 300 -10.98 18.14 19.00
N HIS A 301 -11.63 17.41 19.94
CA HIS A 301 -12.50 17.94 20.96
C HIS A 301 -12.59 16.98 22.14
N THR A 302 -12.66 17.47 23.35
CA THR A 302 -12.69 16.64 24.58
C THR A 302 -14.05 16.01 24.87
N TYR A 303 -15.12 16.45 24.19
CA TYR A 303 -16.46 15.86 24.24
C TYR A 303 -17.16 16.08 22.90
N ARG A 304 -17.07 15.15 21.96
CA ARG A 304 -17.62 15.34 20.60
C ARG A 304 -19.14 15.48 20.56
N GLY A 305 -19.82 15.08 21.65
CA GLY A 305 -21.25 15.22 21.81
C GLY A 305 -21.73 16.67 21.80
N ASP A 306 -20.87 17.63 22.14
CA ASP A 306 -21.20 19.05 22.19
C ASP A 306 -21.17 19.70 20.80
N LEU A 307 -20.61 19.03 19.83
CA LEU A 307 -20.38 19.61 18.50
C LEU A 307 -21.57 19.42 17.55
N VAL A 308 -21.95 20.52 16.95
CA VAL A 308 -22.74 20.61 15.73
C VAL A 308 -21.78 20.87 14.55
N VAL A 309 -21.81 20.02 13.53
CA VAL A 309 -20.92 20.13 12.37
C VAL A 309 -21.74 20.20 11.10
N ASP A 310 -21.55 21.26 10.32
CA ASP A 310 -22.23 21.55 9.07
C ASP A 310 -21.21 21.75 7.93
N LEU A 311 -21.56 21.31 6.73
CA LEU A 311 -20.96 21.80 5.50
C LEU A 311 -21.84 22.90 4.93
N VAL A 312 -21.25 24.02 4.52
CA VAL A 312 -21.95 25.14 3.87
C VAL A 312 -21.43 25.29 2.44
N GLY A 313 -22.33 25.16 1.47
CA GLY A 313 -22.04 25.30 0.06
C GLY A 313 -21.85 26.75 -0.39
N PRO A 314 -21.42 27.00 -1.65
CA PRO A 314 -21.22 28.34 -2.20
C PRO A 314 -22.47 29.21 -2.21
N SER A 315 -23.67 28.64 -2.36
CA SER A 315 -24.94 29.37 -2.28
C SER A 315 -25.33 29.75 -0.86
N GLY A 316 -24.67 29.19 0.16
CA GLY A 316 -25.04 29.31 1.57
C GLY A 316 -25.92 28.16 2.08
N THR A 317 -26.27 27.20 1.23
CA THR A 317 -26.99 25.97 1.64
C THR A 317 -26.19 25.20 2.67
N THR A 318 -26.86 24.78 3.74
CA THR A 318 -26.25 24.06 4.85
C THR A 318 -26.60 22.56 4.79
N TYR A 319 -25.59 21.73 4.86
CA TYR A 319 -25.69 20.27 4.92
C TYR A 319 -25.22 19.80 6.30
N ARG A 320 -26.13 19.26 7.13
CA ARG A 320 -25.80 18.74 8.46
C ARG A 320 -24.97 17.46 8.34
N LEU A 321 -23.75 17.50 8.90
CA LEU A 321 -22.87 16.33 9.00
C LEU A 321 -23.06 15.62 10.35
N LYS A 322 -23.12 16.38 11.46
CA LYS A 322 -23.29 15.83 12.81
C LYS A 322 -24.18 16.74 13.65
N ASN A 323 -25.11 16.13 14.38
CA ASN A 323 -25.85 16.80 15.45
C ASN A 323 -25.10 16.66 16.77
N SER A 324 -25.33 17.61 17.69
CA SER A 324 -24.94 17.45 19.07
C SER A 324 -25.75 16.32 19.73
N SER A 325 -25.16 15.66 20.73
CA SER A 325 -25.77 14.58 21.49
C SER A 325 -25.15 14.49 22.88
N ALA A 326 -25.88 14.89 23.91
CA ALA A 326 -25.41 14.82 25.31
C ALA A 326 -25.04 13.40 25.79
N GLY A 327 -25.46 12.36 25.08
CA GLY A 327 -25.11 10.97 25.36
C GLY A 327 -23.89 10.42 24.62
N ASP A 328 -23.08 11.27 23.92
CA ASP A 328 -21.92 10.87 23.20
C ASP A 328 -20.62 11.48 23.79
N PRO A 329 -20.09 10.89 24.89
CA PRO A 329 -18.96 11.44 25.65
C PRO A 329 -17.59 11.15 25.01
N ALA A 330 -17.55 10.55 23.85
CA ALA A 330 -16.27 10.25 23.18
C ALA A 330 -15.59 11.53 22.70
N ASP A 331 -14.27 11.47 22.60
CA ASP A 331 -13.44 12.55 22.05
C ASP A 331 -13.53 12.56 20.52
N ASP A 332 -13.16 13.67 19.94
CA ASP A 332 -12.85 13.90 18.54
C ASP A 332 -13.99 13.57 17.54
N VAL A 333 -14.02 14.31 16.44
CA VAL A 333 -14.83 14.00 15.26
C VAL A 333 -13.90 13.74 14.10
N ARG A 334 -13.72 12.47 13.75
CA ARG A 334 -12.91 12.04 12.62
C ARG A 334 -13.69 11.08 11.75
N GLY A 335 -13.76 11.36 10.46
CA GLY A 335 -14.43 10.47 9.51
C GLY A 335 -14.87 11.15 8.22
N THR A 336 -15.44 10.33 7.33
CA THR A 336 -15.96 10.76 6.03
C THR A 336 -17.48 10.77 6.06
N TYR A 337 -18.07 11.93 5.74
CA TYR A 337 -19.49 12.10 5.52
C TYR A 337 -19.78 12.13 4.02
N THR A 338 -21.01 11.75 3.65
CA THR A 338 -21.50 11.85 2.28
C THR A 338 -22.74 12.71 2.25
N VAL A 339 -22.74 13.75 1.43
CA VAL A 339 -23.89 14.66 1.26
C VAL A 339 -24.34 14.73 -0.19
N ASN A 340 -25.65 14.88 -0.39
CA ASN A 340 -26.17 15.19 -1.72
C ASN A 340 -26.13 16.71 -1.93
N ALA A 341 -25.13 17.18 -2.68
CA ALA A 341 -24.93 18.58 -3.00
C ALA A 341 -25.21 18.89 -4.47
N SER A 342 -25.95 18.05 -5.18
CA SER A 342 -26.19 18.18 -6.63
C SER A 342 -26.95 19.43 -7.07
N SER A 343 -27.55 20.15 -6.15
CA SER A 343 -28.17 21.48 -6.38
C SER A 343 -27.19 22.64 -6.28
N GLU A 344 -25.98 22.42 -5.75
CA GLU A 344 -24.95 23.45 -5.59
C GLU A 344 -24.04 23.54 -6.82
N THR A 345 -23.61 24.74 -7.18
CA THR A 345 -22.48 24.92 -8.10
C THR A 345 -21.23 24.36 -7.43
N ALA A 346 -20.47 23.52 -8.14
CA ALA A 346 -19.26 22.91 -7.58
C ALA A 346 -18.21 23.97 -7.22
N ASN A 347 -17.95 24.93 -8.13
CA ASN A 347 -16.95 25.98 -7.91
C ASN A 347 -17.47 27.06 -6.96
N GLY A 348 -16.57 27.52 -6.09
CA GLY A 348 -16.86 28.54 -5.08
C GLY A 348 -16.29 28.21 -3.72
N THR A 349 -16.64 29.02 -2.74
CA THR A 349 -16.12 28.82 -1.37
C THR A 349 -17.05 27.90 -0.57
N TRP A 350 -16.52 26.74 -0.21
CA TRP A 350 -17.15 25.81 0.70
C TRP A 350 -16.59 26.00 2.11
N LYS A 351 -17.42 25.79 3.14
CA LYS A 351 -17.03 26.00 4.53
C LYS A 351 -17.43 24.81 5.39
N LEU A 352 -16.52 24.30 6.18
CA LEU A 352 -16.87 23.49 7.35
C LEU A 352 -17.21 24.45 8.48
N LYS A 353 -18.44 24.41 8.98
CA LYS A 353 -18.94 25.22 10.10
C LYS A 353 -19.11 24.32 11.31
N VAL A 354 -18.47 24.67 12.42
CA VAL A 354 -18.51 23.91 13.67
C VAL A 354 -18.93 24.83 14.81
N GLN A 355 -19.81 24.34 15.64
CA GLN A 355 -20.22 25.02 16.85
C GLN A 355 -20.24 24.05 18.02
N ASP A 356 -19.64 24.44 19.12
CA ASP A 356 -19.83 23.85 20.44
C ASP A 356 -21.05 24.49 21.07
N VAL A 357 -22.02 23.65 21.43
CA VAL A 357 -23.34 24.12 21.93
C VAL A 357 -23.54 23.88 23.45
N TYR A 358 -22.58 23.26 24.11
CA TYR A 358 -22.56 23.05 25.54
C TYR A 358 -21.28 23.62 26.17
N SER A 359 -21.25 23.78 27.49
CA SER A 359 -20.08 24.33 28.17
C SER A 359 -19.25 23.26 28.87
N GLY A 360 -17.94 23.49 28.98
CA GLY A 360 -17.02 22.68 29.76
C GLY A 360 -15.87 22.07 28.93
N ASP A 361 -15.99 22.11 27.60
CA ASP A 361 -15.05 21.46 26.70
C ASP A 361 -14.53 22.42 25.64
N THR A 362 -13.38 22.08 25.01
CA THR A 362 -12.77 22.90 23.98
C THR A 362 -12.21 22.02 22.87
N GLY A 363 -12.03 22.60 21.70
CA GLY A 363 -11.50 21.85 20.58
C GLY A 363 -10.90 22.70 19.45
N ARG A 364 -10.62 22.03 18.36
CA ARG A 364 -10.03 22.62 17.17
C ARG A 364 -10.41 21.85 15.92
N ILE A 365 -10.81 22.54 14.86
CA ILE A 365 -10.79 21.97 13.52
C ILE A 365 -9.31 21.84 13.10
N ASN A 366 -8.83 20.64 12.86
CA ASN A 366 -7.46 20.40 12.36
C ASN A 366 -7.41 20.52 10.85
N SER A 367 -8.34 19.86 10.17
CA SER A 367 -8.50 19.92 8.72
C SER A 367 -9.91 19.53 8.27
N PHE A 368 -10.27 19.91 7.06
CA PHE A 368 -11.36 19.27 6.33
C PHE A 368 -11.05 19.21 4.84
N ARG A 369 -11.62 18.21 4.18
CA ARG A 369 -11.37 17.90 2.79
C ARG A 369 -12.68 17.57 2.07
N LEU A 370 -12.82 18.08 0.86
CA LEU A 370 -13.92 17.78 -0.04
C LEU A 370 -13.41 16.98 -1.23
N THR A 371 -14.16 15.94 -1.61
CA THR A 371 -13.89 15.14 -2.81
C THR A 371 -15.13 15.20 -3.71
N PHE A 372 -14.95 15.85 -4.91
CA PHE A 372 -16.00 16.11 -5.90
C PHE A 372 -16.05 15.03 -6.96
#